data_7ced100268c85e4d2a380304475d2f02
#
_entry.id   7ced100268c85e4d2a380304475d2f02
#
_cell.length_a   1.000
_cell.length_b   1.000
_cell.length_c   1.000
_cell.angle_alpha   90.00
_cell.angle_beta   90.00
_cell.angle_gamma   90.00
#
_symmetry.space_group_name_H-M   'P 1'
#
loop_
_entity.id
_entity.type
_entity.pdbx_description
1 polymer ?
#
loop_
_entity_poly.entity_id
_entity_poly.type
_entity_poly.pdbx_seq_one_letter_code
_entity_poly.pdbx_strand_id
1 'polypeptide(L)'
;MKDFFKNVLATIVGIVLTGFILVIFGLLSIIGMAISSEKSASIKNNSVLSINLSGQMTERVEDDFMTQLSGQVSNNISLEDFISGVRKAKNNDKIKGIYLEAGAFAPDSYASLQAARNALLDFKKSGKWIVAYGDIYTQGAYYLASVADKLYLNPQGQIDWHGLAAQPVFLKDMLAKVGVKMQVAKVGTYKSATEQFTGDKMSDADRAQTTAYLNGIWQNITKGVSESRKISVATLNQYADSLITFAAPNEYQKLKLVDGLLYTDQVKKVVKKLLNIEEKKRINQVSLTDLKGIDDEDDGEEIAVYYAYGNIVDGNAPGMFSQGHLIDAQVVCKDIEDLMKDKDVKAVVLRINSGGGSAYASEQIWHQIVELKKVKPVVVSMGGMAASGGYYISAPANWIVAEPTTLTGSIGIFGMFPDLGGLYSEKLGLKFDEVKTNKNAAFGSMTRPFTPEEMSYLERYIDRGYKTFKNRVAQGRKMSEAQVENIAQGHVYTGQDAFKIKLVDELGGIEKAIAKAAKLANLKEYHTASYPVPVDWMTQFVNQMTQKNYLDEQLRATLGIYYEPFTLIKDLNNQAAIQARIPYYPNIK
;
A
#
# COMPACT_ATOMS: atom_id res chain seq x y z
N MET A 1 -54.02 -22.38 -34.80
CA MET A 1 -52.81 -22.92 -34.11
C MET A 1 -51.53 -22.67 -34.90
N LYS A 2 -51.45 -22.96 -36.21
CA LYS A 2 -50.22 -22.72 -37.01
C LYS A 2 -49.75 -21.25 -36.98
N ASP A 3 -50.65 -20.28 -37.09
CA ASP A 3 -50.27 -18.85 -37.06
C ASP A 3 -49.84 -18.35 -35.68
N PHE A 4 -50.41 -18.92 -34.64
CA PHE A 4 -49.97 -18.62 -33.28
C PHE A 4 -48.50 -19.03 -33.03
N PHE A 5 -48.16 -20.28 -33.38
CA PHE A 5 -46.78 -20.76 -33.25
C PHE A 5 -45.79 -20.00 -34.14
N LYS A 6 -46.23 -19.59 -35.34
CA LYS A 6 -45.43 -18.77 -36.25
C LYS A 6 -45.11 -17.39 -35.67
N ASN A 7 -46.10 -16.75 -35.04
CA ASN A 7 -45.91 -15.45 -34.39
C ASN A 7 -45.02 -15.55 -33.12
N VAL A 8 -45.21 -16.59 -32.31
CA VAL A 8 -44.35 -16.86 -31.14
C VAL A 8 -42.90 -17.08 -31.58
N LEU A 9 -42.67 -17.89 -32.62
CA LEU A 9 -41.34 -18.13 -33.13
C LEU A 9 -40.69 -16.84 -33.70
N ALA A 10 -41.45 -16.02 -34.42
CA ALA A 10 -40.99 -14.75 -34.96
C ALA A 10 -40.61 -13.76 -33.81
N THR A 11 -41.39 -13.74 -32.73
CA THR A 11 -41.07 -12.90 -31.54
C THR A 11 -39.80 -13.38 -30.83
N ILE A 12 -39.64 -14.70 -30.66
CA ILE A 12 -38.42 -15.26 -30.05
C ILE A 12 -37.20 -14.94 -30.92
N VAL A 13 -37.28 -15.13 -32.22
CA VAL A 13 -36.19 -14.79 -33.16
C VAL A 13 -35.89 -13.29 -33.10
N GLY A 14 -36.93 -12.44 -33.03
CA GLY A 14 -36.76 -10.99 -32.90
C GLY A 14 -36.04 -10.59 -31.62
N ILE A 15 -36.40 -11.18 -30.48
CA ILE A 15 -35.74 -10.92 -29.18
C ILE A 15 -34.27 -11.38 -29.22
N VAL A 16 -34.00 -12.57 -29.75
CA VAL A 16 -32.63 -13.09 -29.87
C VAL A 16 -31.78 -12.21 -30.80
N LEU A 17 -32.33 -11.78 -31.94
CA LEU A 17 -31.65 -10.88 -32.87
C LEU A 17 -31.38 -9.51 -32.27
N THR A 18 -32.36 -8.94 -31.55
CA THR A 18 -32.19 -7.66 -30.83
C THR A 18 -31.12 -7.79 -29.74
N GLY A 19 -31.14 -8.88 -28.96
CA GLY A 19 -30.12 -9.18 -27.97
C GLY A 19 -28.71 -9.27 -28.58
N PHE A 20 -28.60 -9.97 -29.71
CA PHE A 20 -27.33 -10.11 -30.45
C PHE A 20 -26.82 -8.75 -30.98
N ILE A 21 -27.71 -7.92 -31.53
CA ILE A 21 -27.38 -6.57 -32.00
C ILE A 21 -26.91 -5.69 -30.84
N LEU A 22 -27.58 -5.75 -29.70
CA LEU A 22 -27.16 -4.98 -28.49
C LEU A 22 -25.78 -5.41 -27.98
N VAL A 23 -25.49 -6.72 -28.03
CA VAL A 23 -24.16 -7.24 -27.66
C VAL A 23 -23.09 -6.74 -28.62
N ILE A 24 -23.37 -6.75 -29.96
CA ILE A 24 -22.42 -6.22 -30.95
C ILE A 24 -22.19 -4.72 -30.75
N PHE A 25 -23.25 -3.93 -30.55
CA PHE A 25 -23.09 -2.49 -30.26
C PHE A 25 -22.34 -2.24 -28.95
N GLY A 26 -22.59 -3.05 -27.92
CA GLY A 26 -21.83 -3.04 -26.68
C GLY A 26 -20.33 -3.28 -26.92
N LEU A 27 -20.01 -4.35 -27.66
CA LEU A 27 -18.63 -4.69 -28.02
C LEU A 27 -17.94 -3.59 -28.86
N LEU A 28 -18.65 -3.05 -29.87
CA LEU A 28 -18.12 -1.95 -30.70
C LEU A 28 -17.89 -0.66 -29.87
N SER A 29 -18.76 -0.37 -28.92
CA SER A 29 -18.57 0.77 -28.00
C SER A 29 -17.35 0.56 -27.09
N ILE A 30 -17.16 -0.65 -26.59
CA ILE A 30 -16.02 -1.05 -25.79
C ILE A 30 -14.70 -0.93 -26.59
N ILE A 31 -14.68 -1.45 -27.83
CA ILE A 31 -13.53 -1.34 -28.74
C ILE A 31 -13.25 0.14 -29.06
N GLY A 32 -14.29 0.93 -29.30
CA GLY A 32 -14.16 2.38 -29.55
C GLY A 32 -13.56 3.14 -28.35
N MET A 33 -13.93 2.78 -27.12
CA MET A 33 -13.34 3.33 -25.90
C MET A 33 -11.88 2.90 -25.72
N ALA A 34 -11.54 1.65 -25.97
CA ALA A 34 -10.18 1.14 -25.89
C ALA A 34 -9.24 1.87 -26.87
N ILE A 35 -9.65 2.04 -28.13
CA ILE A 35 -8.88 2.78 -29.16
C ILE A 35 -8.76 4.27 -28.82
N SER A 36 -9.74 4.86 -28.13
CA SER A 36 -9.68 6.28 -27.75
C SER A 36 -8.77 6.54 -26.55
N SER A 37 -8.48 5.54 -25.72
CA SER A 37 -7.59 5.66 -24.56
C SER A 37 -6.09 5.64 -24.93
N GLU A 38 -5.73 5.14 -26.10
CA GLU A 38 -4.33 5.09 -26.58
C GLU A 38 -3.83 6.40 -27.23
N LYS A 39 -4.63 7.45 -27.28
CA LYS A 39 -4.14 8.72 -27.81
C LYS A 39 -3.14 9.35 -26.87
N SER A 40 -1.86 9.20 -27.19
CA SER A 40 -0.76 9.99 -26.59
C SER A 40 -1.15 11.45 -26.56
N ALA A 41 -1.30 12.00 -25.36
CA ALA A 41 -1.66 13.40 -25.16
C ALA A 41 -0.51 14.29 -25.66
N SER A 42 -0.77 15.09 -26.70
CA SER A 42 0.22 16.06 -27.18
C SER A 42 0.35 17.20 -26.17
N ILE A 43 1.49 17.25 -25.46
CA ILE A 43 1.78 18.33 -24.52
C ILE A 43 1.97 19.63 -25.27
N LYS A 44 1.14 20.62 -24.95
CA LYS A 44 1.25 21.97 -25.49
C LYS A 44 2.36 22.75 -24.80
N ASN A 45 2.98 23.68 -25.53
CA ASN A 45 3.94 24.57 -24.91
C ASN A 45 3.30 25.38 -23.78
N ASN A 46 4.09 25.68 -22.77
CA ASN A 46 3.65 26.48 -21.62
C ASN A 46 2.53 25.82 -20.81
N SER A 47 2.63 24.49 -20.62
CA SER A 47 1.71 23.69 -19.82
C SER A 47 2.10 23.66 -18.35
N VAL A 48 1.13 23.30 -17.50
CA VAL A 48 1.27 23.08 -16.05
C VAL A 48 0.82 21.67 -15.73
N LEU A 49 1.63 20.90 -15.01
CA LEU A 49 1.19 19.62 -14.44
C LEU A 49 0.23 19.94 -13.28
N SER A 50 -1.04 19.56 -13.45
CA SER A 50 -2.07 19.71 -12.41
C SER A 50 -2.24 18.39 -11.68
N ILE A 51 -2.00 18.40 -10.37
CA ILE A 51 -2.14 17.24 -9.49
C ILE A 51 -3.21 17.57 -8.44
N ASN A 52 -4.29 16.82 -8.46
CA ASN A 52 -5.33 16.90 -7.44
C ASN A 52 -5.05 15.87 -6.36
N LEU A 53 -4.70 16.33 -5.15
CA LEU A 53 -4.50 15.48 -3.97
C LEU A 53 -5.87 15.17 -3.35
N SER A 54 -6.54 14.15 -3.87
CA SER A 54 -7.83 13.66 -3.39
C SER A 54 -7.88 12.14 -3.42
N GLY A 55 -8.80 11.53 -2.68
CA GLY A 55 -8.90 10.07 -2.57
C GLY A 55 -7.74 9.43 -1.80
N GLN A 56 -7.42 8.21 -2.13
CA GLN A 56 -6.33 7.45 -1.49
C GLN A 56 -5.10 7.41 -2.39
N MET A 57 -3.91 7.56 -1.78
CA MET A 57 -2.65 7.24 -2.45
C MET A 57 -2.24 5.82 -2.07
N THR A 58 -2.01 4.99 -3.08
CA THR A 58 -1.56 3.60 -2.93
C THR A 58 -0.35 3.35 -3.82
N GLU A 59 0.36 2.23 -3.64
CA GLU A 59 1.53 1.91 -4.48
C GLU A 59 1.18 1.93 -5.97
N ARG A 60 0.09 1.27 -6.35
CA ARG A 60 -0.48 1.24 -7.71
C ARG A 60 -2.00 1.37 -7.63
N VAL A 61 -2.60 1.95 -8.63
CA VAL A 61 -4.05 1.97 -8.81
C VAL A 61 -4.36 1.05 -9.99
N GLU A 62 -5.15 0.02 -9.73
CA GLU A 62 -5.70 -0.82 -10.78
C GLU A 62 -6.98 -0.16 -11.32
N ASP A 63 -7.08 -0.09 -12.63
CA ASP A 63 -8.28 0.43 -13.28
C ASP A 63 -9.41 -0.59 -13.09
N ASP A 64 -10.36 -0.29 -12.22
CA ASP A 64 -11.56 -1.11 -12.05
C ASP A 64 -12.51 -0.89 -13.23
N PHE A 65 -12.88 -2.00 -13.88
CA PHE A 65 -13.81 -2.00 -15.01
C PHE A 65 -15.14 -1.28 -14.71
N MET A 66 -15.69 -1.47 -13.51
CA MET A 66 -16.95 -0.83 -13.12
C MET A 66 -16.80 0.69 -12.99
N THR A 67 -15.66 1.14 -12.51
CA THR A 67 -15.31 2.58 -12.43
C THR A 67 -15.20 3.18 -13.81
N GLN A 68 -14.54 2.50 -14.74
CA GLN A 68 -14.45 2.94 -16.15
C GLN A 68 -15.80 2.91 -16.86
N LEU A 69 -16.60 1.85 -16.69
CA LEU A 69 -17.93 1.72 -17.30
C LEU A 69 -18.93 2.77 -16.79
N SER A 70 -18.86 3.11 -15.51
CA SER A 70 -19.73 4.13 -14.90
C SER A 70 -19.32 5.56 -15.26
N GLY A 71 -18.17 5.75 -15.92
CA GLY A 71 -17.60 7.07 -16.19
C GLY A 71 -17.16 7.81 -14.92
N GLN A 72 -17.10 7.12 -13.78
CA GLN A 72 -16.56 7.67 -12.54
C GLN A 72 -15.04 7.66 -12.62
N VAL A 73 -14.44 8.82 -12.51
CA VAL A 73 -12.98 8.92 -12.41
C VAL A 73 -12.60 8.51 -10.98
N SER A 74 -11.81 7.45 -10.83
CA SER A 74 -11.20 7.16 -9.53
C SER A 74 -10.33 8.34 -9.11
N ASN A 75 -10.63 8.90 -7.94
CA ASN A 75 -9.80 9.96 -7.36
C ASN A 75 -8.53 9.42 -6.68
N ASN A 76 -8.30 8.11 -6.75
CA ASN A 76 -7.12 7.49 -6.15
C ASN A 76 -5.86 7.84 -6.95
N ILE A 77 -4.76 7.99 -6.23
CA ILE A 77 -3.46 8.36 -6.80
C ILE A 77 -2.51 7.17 -6.67
N SER A 78 -1.99 6.70 -7.79
CA SER A 78 -0.87 5.76 -7.82
C SER A 78 0.42 6.49 -7.45
N LEU A 79 1.16 5.99 -6.45
CA LEU A 79 2.48 6.52 -6.09
C LEU A 79 3.47 6.35 -7.26
N GLU A 80 3.40 5.22 -7.97
CA GLU A 80 4.18 4.97 -9.18
C GLU A 80 3.94 6.04 -10.23
N ASP A 81 2.66 6.29 -10.57
CA ASP A 81 2.29 7.31 -11.58
C ASP A 81 2.64 8.73 -11.12
N PHE A 82 2.52 9.00 -9.80
CA PHE A 82 2.92 10.29 -9.23
C PHE A 82 4.42 10.55 -9.41
N ILE A 83 5.27 9.60 -8.99
CA ILE A 83 6.73 9.75 -9.09
C ILE A 83 7.17 9.81 -10.55
N SER A 84 6.67 8.92 -11.39
CA SER A 84 6.98 8.90 -12.83
C SER A 84 6.50 10.18 -13.53
N GLY A 85 5.25 10.61 -13.29
CA GLY A 85 4.70 11.82 -13.89
C GLY A 85 5.45 13.09 -13.48
N VAL A 86 5.83 13.22 -12.19
CA VAL A 86 6.65 14.35 -11.72
C VAL A 86 8.05 14.33 -12.36
N ARG A 87 8.68 13.15 -12.54
CA ARG A 87 9.96 12.98 -13.23
C ARG A 87 9.84 13.39 -14.71
N LYS A 88 8.82 12.91 -15.42
CA LYS A 88 8.54 13.29 -16.81
C LYS A 88 8.31 14.79 -16.96
N ALA A 89 7.54 15.39 -16.04
CA ALA A 89 7.31 16.85 -16.02
C ALA A 89 8.61 17.63 -15.75
N LYS A 90 9.51 17.13 -14.92
CA LYS A 90 10.83 17.72 -14.67
C LYS A 90 11.64 17.83 -15.96
N ASN A 91 11.67 16.77 -16.76
CA ASN A 91 12.48 16.65 -17.96
C ASN A 91 11.84 17.26 -19.21
N ASN A 92 10.53 17.55 -19.18
CA ASN A 92 9.81 18.10 -20.34
C ASN A 92 9.79 19.62 -20.36
N ASP A 93 10.45 20.25 -21.32
CA ASP A 93 10.57 21.72 -21.45
C ASP A 93 9.24 22.45 -21.70
N LYS A 94 8.22 21.74 -22.19
CA LYS A 94 6.89 22.33 -22.42
C LYS A 94 6.12 22.54 -21.12
N ILE A 95 6.47 21.81 -20.04
CA ILE A 95 5.87 21.95 -18.71
C ILE A 95 6.70 22.93 -17.88
N LYS A 96 6.05 24.01 -17.42
CA LYS A 96 6.70 25.12 -16.73
C LYS A 96 6.63 25.05 -15.20
N GLY A 97 5.70 24.28 -14.66
CA GLY A 97 5.52 24.15 -13.23
C GLY A 97 4.48 23.10 -12.87
N ILE A 98 4.31 22.89 -11.56
CA ILE A 98 3.29 22.02 -10.98
C ILE A 98 2.28 22.87 -10.22
N TYR A 99 0.99 22.56 -10.39
CA TYR A 99 -0.10 23.05 -9.57
C TYR A 99 -0.64 21.87 -8.73
N LEU A 100 -0.47 21.97 -7.41
CA LEU A 100 -0.99 21.01 -6.44
C LEU A 100 -2.30 21.56 -5.87
N GLU A 101 -3.39 20.86 -6.06
CA GLU A 101 -4.68 21.18 -5.45
C GLU A 101 -4.94 20.17 -4.32
N ALA A 102 -5.03 20.67 -3.09
CA ALA A 102 -5.31 19.81 -1.93
C ALA A 102 -6.81 19.61 -1.74
N GLY A 103 -7.22 18.36 -1.53
CA GLY A 103 -8.58 17.95 -1.24
C GLY A 103 -8.62 16.93 -0.10
N ALA A 104 -9.67 16.13 -0.03
CA ALA A 104 -9.78 15.00 0.91
C ALA A 104 -8.81 13.88 0.48
N PHE A 105 -7.61 13.93 1.02
CA PHE A 105 -6.48 13.08 0.65
C PHE A 105 -6.00 12.22 1.82
N ALA A 106 -5.87 10.94 1.59
CA ALA A 106 -5.34 9.98 2.56
C ALA A 106 -4.23 9.13 1.90
N PRO A 107 -3.00 9.16 2.41
CA PRO A 107 -1.95 8.24 1.96
C PRO A 107 -2.12 6.86 2.59
N ASP A 108 -1.60 5.83 1.95
CA ASP A 108 -1.45 4.50 2.54
C ASP A 108 -0.40 4.49 3.66
N SER A 109 0.58 5.38 3.57
CA SER A 109 1.65 5.50 4.55
C SER A 109 2.38 6.84 4.51
N TYR A 110 3.08 7.16 5.58
CA TYR A 110 3.99 8.32 5.60
C TYR A 110 5.26 8.11 4.76
N ALA A 111 5.64 6.87 4.48
CA ALA A 111 6.75 6.60 3.56
C ALA A 111 6.36 6.91 2.10
N SER A 112 5.12 6.62 1.70
CA SER A 112 4.61 7.02 0.39
C SER A 112 4.53 8.54 0.24
N LEU A 113 4.09 9.25 1.29
CA LEU A 113 4.14 10.72 1.33
C LEU A 113 5.58 11.23 1.21
N GLN A 114 6.53 10.60 1.88
CA GLN A 114 7.93 11.00 1.82
C GLN A 114 8.52 10.78 0.43
N ALA A 115 8.21 9.65 -0.21
CA ALA A 115 8.62 9.37 -1.59
C ALA A 115 8.04 10.41 -2.57
N ALA A 116 6.74 10.71 -2.48
CA ALA A 116 6.08 11.74 -3.28
C ALA A 116 6.69 13.13 -3.03
N ARG A 117 6.96 13.48 -1.77
CA ARG A 117 7.64 14.72 -1.42
C ARG A 117 9.04 14.82 -2.01
N ASN A 118 9.81 13.73 -1.96
CA ASN A 118 11.14 13.66 -2.54
C ASN A 118 11.12 13.89 -4.05
N ALA A 119 10.13 13.35 -4.76
CA ALA A 119 9.93 13.60 -6.19
C ALA A 119 9.65 15.09 -6.47
N LEU A 120 8.81 15.75 -5.66
CA LEU A 120 8.55 17.20 -5.78
C LEU A 120 9.81 18.04 -5.50
N LEU A 121 10.60 17.67 -4.49
CA LEU A 121 11.87 18.33 -4.19
C LEU A 121 12.90 18.15 -5.32
N ASP A 122 12.91 16.98 -5.94
CA ASP A 122 13.76 16.72 -7.10
C ASP A 122 13.28 17.51 -8.34
N PHE A 123 11.98 17.63 -8.55
CA PHE A 123 11.41 18.49 -9.58
C PHE A 123 11.88 19.94 -9.44
N LYS A 124 11.93 20.50 -8.24
CA LYS A 124 12.40 21.87 -7.98
C LYS A 124 13.84 22.11 -8.41
N LYS A 125 14.69 21.08 -8.47
CA LYS A 125 16.07 21.21 -8.96
C LYS A 125 16.16 21.61 -10.43
N SER A 126 15.08 21.43 -11.22
CA SER A 126 14.99 21.92 -12.59
C SER A 126 14.78 23.43 -12.70
N GLY A 127 14.58 24.14 -11.58
CA GLY A 127 14.26 25.57 -11.57
C GLY A 127 12.79 25.89 -11.88
N LYS A 128 11.95 24.88 -12.13
CA LYS A 128 10.51 25.03 -12.35
C LYS A 128 9.79 25.24 -11.03
N TRP A 129 8.69 25.99 -11.06
CA TRP A 129 7.95 26.37 -9.86
C TRP A 129 6.89 25.32 -9.47
N ILE A 130 6.54 25.30 -8.16
CA ILE A 130 5.40 24.57 -7.60
C ILE A 130 4.49 25.59 -6.91
N VAL A 131 3.21 25.59 -7.28
CA VAL A 131 2.15 26.34 -6.61
C VAL A 131 1.19 25.35 -5.97
N ALA A 132 0.89 25.51 -4.70
CA ALA A 132 -0.10 24.69 -3.99
C ALA A 132 -1.26 25.55 -3.51
N TYR A 133 -2.46 24.99 -3.60
CA TYR A 133 -3.69 25.58 -3.10
C TYR A 133 -4.59 24.52 -2.46
N GLY A 134 -5.30 24.89 -1.42
CA GLY A 134 -6.31 24.04 -0.79
C GLY A 134 -7.37 24.84 -0.06
N ASP A 135 -8.59 24.29 -0.03
CA ASP A 135 -9.64 24.74 0.89
C ASP A 135 -9.39 24.14 2.28
N ILE A 136 -8.94 22.89 2.32
CA ILE A 136 -8.54 22.17 3.53
C ILE A 136 -7.24 21.41 3.21
N TYR A 137 -6.27 21.56 4.09
CA TYR A 137 -5.09 20.70 4.09
C TYR A 137 -5.18 19.69 5.22
N THR A 138 -5.36 18.40 4.89
CA THR A 138 -5.05 17.33 5.84
C THR A 138 -3.56 17.37 6.16
N GLN A 139 -3.14 16.83 7.29
CA GLN A 139 -1.72 16.84 7.72
C GLN A 139 -0.80 16.25 6.65
N GLY A 140 -1.23 15.16 5.97
CA GLY A 140 -0.49 14.55 4.86
C GLY A 140 -0.43 15.45 3.63
N ALA A 141 -1.55 16.07 3.23
CA ALA A 141 -1.59 17.01 2.12
C ALA A 141 -0.73 18.25 2.39
N TYR A 142 -0.75 18.77 3.63
CA TYR A 142 0.10 19.88 4.04
C TYR A 142 1.59 19.51 3.98
N TYR A 143 1.94 18.30 4.41
CA TYR A 143 3.32 17.80 4.32
C TYR A 143 3.83 17.81 2.88
N LEU A 144 3.03 17.37 1.91
CA LEU A 144 3.39 17.45 0.49
C LEU A 144 3.42 18.89 -0.02
N ALA A 145 2.36 19.66 0.25
CA ALA A 145 2.21 21.01 -0.25
C ALA A 145 3.26 22.00 0.31
N SER A 146 3.81 21.69 1.50
CA SER A 146 4.80 22.55 2.15
C SER A 146 6.11 22.72 1.38
N VAL A 147 6.38 21.92 0.33
CA VAL A 147 7.53 22.11 -0.60
C VAL A 147 7.30 23.22 -1.62
N ALA A 148 6.05 23.65 -1.80
CA ALA A 148 5.69 24.61 -2.84
C ALA A 148 6.42 25.95 -2.68
N ASP A 149 6.70 26.60 -3.80
CA ASP A 149 7.27 27.96 -3.84
C ASP A 149 6.22 29.01 -3.45
N LYS A 150 4.95 28.68 -3.70
CA LYS A 150 3.79 29.46 -3.31
C LYS A 150 2.73 28.51 -2.76
N LEU A 151 2.40 28.68 -1.50
CA LEU A 151 1.43 27.88 -0.76
C LEU A 151 0.26 28.75 -0.32
N TYR A 152 -0.91 28.52 -0.86
CA TYR A 152 -2.10 29.31 -0.60
C TYR A 152 -3.20 28.48 0.06
N LEU A 153 -3.97 29.14 0.91
CA LEU A 153 -5.15 28.58 1.57
C LEU A 153 -6.36 29.44 1.20
N ASN A 154 -7.54 28.82 1.10
CA ASN A 154 -8.80 29.54 0.98
C ASN A 154 -8.98 30.49 2.18
N PRO A 155 -9.54 31.71 2.00
CA PRO A 155 -9.81 32.65 3.10
C PRO A 155 -10.73 32.12 4.20
N GLN A 156 -11.46 31.03 3.96
CA GLN A 156 -12.25 30.28 4.95
C GLN A 156 -11.70 28.87 5.17
N GLY A 157 -10.47 28.61 4.75
CA GLY A 157 -9.85 27.29 4.75
C GLY A 157 -9.26 26.89 6.11
N GLN A 158 -8.80 25.66 6.17
CA GLN A 158 -8.29 25.03 7.40
C GLN A 158 -7.03 24.22 7.12
N ILE A 159 -6.11 24.18 8.08
CA ILE A 159 -4.95 23.29 8.08
C ILE A 159 -5.07 22.35 9.27
N ASP A 160 -5.07 21.07 9.00
CA ASP A 160 -5.01 20.04 10.03
C ASP A 160 -3.55 19.80 10.43
N TRP A 161 -3.25 20.05 11.73
CA TRP A 161 -1.91 19.89 12.28
C TRP A 161 -1.98 19.59 13.77
N HIS A 162 -1.96 18.29 14.14
CA HIS A 162 -2.22 17.84 15.53
C HIS A 162 -1.30 16.70 15.99
N GLY A 163 -0.37 16.23 15.14
CA GLY A 163 0.54 15.14 15.48
C GLY A 163 0.00 13.77 15.07
N LEU A 164 0.55 12.72 15.66
CA LEU A 164 0.21 11.32 15.35
C LEU A 164 -0.27 10.58 16.58
N ALA A 165 -1.29 9.76 16.43
CA ALA A 165 -1.79 8.86 17.46
C ALA A 165 -2.02 7.46 16.90
N ALA A 166 -1.81 6.44 17.72
CA ALA A 166 -2.21 5.06 17.44
C ALA A 166 -3.19 4.59 18.51
N GLN A 167 -4.36 4.13 18.08
CA GLN A 167 -5.40 3.61 18.95
C GLN A 167 -5.80 2.20 18.50
N PRO A 168 -5.02 1.15 18.86
CA PRO A 168 -5.39 -0.22 18.53
C PRO A 168 -6.66 -0.64 19.27
N VAL A 169 -7.48 -1.43 18.60
CA VAL A 169 -8.70 -2.00 19.15
C VAL A 169 -8.38 -3.37 19.75
N PHE A 170 -8.89 -3.64 20.95
CA PHE A 170 -8.75 -4.94 21.62
C PHE A 170 -10.09 -5.67 21.59
N LEU A 171 -10.08 -6.90 21.05
CA LEU A 171 -11.29 -7.66 20.72
C LEU A 171 -11.55 -8.82 21.68
N LYS A 172 -10.67 -9.07 22.65
CA LYS A 172 -10.73 -10.21 23.58
C LYS A 172 -12.11 -10.32 24.24
N ASP A 173 -12.60 -9.22 24.84
CA ASP A 173 -13.88 -9.23 25.57
C ASP A 173 -15.08 -9.34 24.62
N MET A 174 -15.00 -8.73 23.44
CA MET A 174 -16.02 -8.89 22.40
C MET A 174 -16.14 -10.35 21.96
N LEU A 175 -15.00 -10.99 21.68
CA LEU A 175 -14.94 -12.40 21.29
C LEU A 175 -15.45 -13.31 22.41
N ALA A 176 -15.08 -13.05 23.67
CA ALA A 176 -15.54 -13.81 24.82
C ALA A 176 -17.08 -13.73 24.99
N LYS A 177 -17.71 -12.56 24.74
CA LYS A 177 -19.17 -12.40 24.79
C LYS A 177 -19.91 -13.31 23.80
N VAL A 178 -19.32 -13.57 22.63
CA VAL A 178 -19.86 -14.50 21.64
C VAL A 178 -19.36 -15.94 21.81
N GLY A 179 -18.61 -16.22 22.88
CA GLY A 179 -18.13 -17.57 23.18
C GLY A 179 -16.90 -18.00 22.38
N VAL A 180 -16.12 -17.05 21.84
CA VAL A 180 -14.90 -17.30 21.08
C VAL A 180 -13.68 -16.92 21.93
N LYS A 181 -12.65 -17.78 21.93
CA LYS A 181 -11.36 -17.50 22.56
C LYS A 181 -10.23 -17.72 21.57
N MET A 182 -9.23 -16.85 21.57
CA MET A 182 -8.06 -17.02 20.71
C MET A 182 -6.95 -17.72 21.48
N GLN A 183 -6.41 -18.78 20.91
CA GLN A 183 -5.27 -19.54 21.42
C GLN A 183 -4.03 -19.15 20.62
N VAL A 184 -2.94 -18.78 21.29
CA VAL A 184 -1.77 -18.18 20.67
C VAL A 184 -0.51 -18.92 21.08
N ALA A 185 0.28 -19.33 20.09
CA ALA A 185 1.68 -19.71 20.23
C ALA A 185 2.53 -18.62 19.57
N LYS A 186 3.40 -17.93 20.30
CA LYS A 186 4.23 -16.84 19.75
C LYS A 186 5.65 -16.85 20.34
N VAL A 187 6.59 -16.34 19.55
CA VAL A 187 7.96 -16.09 20.00
C VAL A 187 8.31 -14.62 19.77
N GLY A 188 8.97 -14.05 20.76
CA GLY A 188 9.44 -12.66 20.73
C GLY A 188 8.60 -11.70 21.56
N THR A 189 9.30 -10.91 22.37
CA THR A 189 8.72 -9.96 23.33
C THR A 189 7.87 -8.88 22.63
N TYR A 190 8.29 -8.47 21.43
CA TYR A 190 7.66 -7.39 20.65
C TYR A 190 6.68 -7.89 19.58
N LYS A 191 6.46 -9.23 19.48
CA LYS A 191 5.49 -9.76 18.49
C LYS A 191 4.07 -9.61 19.01
N SER A 192 3.55 -8.38 18.95
CA SER A 192 2.30 -7.95 19.56
C SER A 192 1.05 -8.12 18.67
N ALA A 193 1.20 -8.69 17.45
CA ALA A 193 0.06 -8.91 16.52
C ALA A 193 -1.13 -9.65 17.15
N THR A 194 -0.88 -10.49 18.15
CA THR A 194 -1.90 -11.29 18.82
C THR A 194 -2.55 -10.57 20.00
N GLU A 195 -1.98 -9.46 20.47
CA GLU A 195 -2.45 -8.77 21.69
C GLU A 195 -3.85 -8.19 21.52
N GLN A 196 -4.21 -7.78 20.32
CA GLN A 196 -5.57 -7.32 20.01
C GLN A 196 -6.66 -8.38 20.34
N PHE A 197 -6.29 -9.66 20.28
CA PHE A 197 -7.21 -10.78 20.47
C PHE A 197 -7.10 -11.41 21.86
N THR A 198 -5.99 -11.17 22.58
CA THR A 198 -5.69 -11.82 23.86
C THR A 198 -5.53 -10.86 25.03
N GLY A 199 -5.31 -9.59 24.74
CA GLY A 199 -5.11 -8.53 25.72
C GLY A 199 -6.28 -7.55 25.81
N ASP A 200 -6.24 -6.71 26.83
CA ASP A 200 -7.21 -5.62 27.07
C ASP A 200 -6.57 -4.24 26.79
N LYS A 201 -5.26 -4.21 26.63
CA LYS A 201 -4.44 -3.02 26.33
C LYS A 201 -3.10 -3.46 25.75
N MET A 202 -2.35 -2.53 25.18
CA MET A 202 -0.96 -2.75 24.76
C MET A 202 -0.13 -3.24 25.94
N SER A 203 0.75 -4.22 25.69
CA SER A 203 1.85 -4.54 26.60
C SER A 203 2.84 -3.37 26.68
N ASP A 204 3.71 -3.36 27.69
CA ASP A 204 4.76 -2.33 27.81
C ASP A 204 5.72 -2.38 26.62
N ALA A 205 6.03 -3.57 26.10
CA ALA A 205 6.86 -3.75 24.92
C ALA A 205 6.19 -3.19 23.65
N ASP A 206 4.90 -3.47 23.45
CA ASP A 206 4.14 -2.93 22.31
C ASP A 206 4.01 -1.40 22.39
N ARG A 207 3.72 -0.89 23.58
CA ARG A 207 3.66 0.56 23.82
C ARG A 207 5.00 1.24 23.54
N ALA A 208 6.11 0.65 23.97
CA ALA A 208 7.45 1.20 23.76
C ALA A 208 7.80 1.27 22.27
N GLN A 209 7.60 0.17 21.51
CA GLN A 209 7.89 0.16 20.07
C GLN A 209 6.94 1.09 19.29
N THR A 210 5.65 1.14 19.65
CA THR A 210 4.67 2.02 19.02
C THR A 210 5.05 3.50 19.24
N THR A 211 5.42 3.85 20.46
CA THR A 211 5.91 5.19 20.77
C THR A 211 7.16 5.54 19.97
N ALA A 212 8.11 4.60 19.84
CA ALA A 212 9.36 4.82 19.12
C ALA A 212 9.11 5.11 17.63
N TYR A 213 8.33 4.27 16.94
CA TYR A 213 8.09 4.50 15.52
C TYR A 213 7.17 5.71 15.23
N LEU A 214 6.17 6.00 16.06
CA LEU A 214 5.36 7.22 15.93
C LEU A 214 6.22 8.48 16.05
N ASN A 215 7.09 8.54 17.08
CA ASN A 215 8.02 9.64 17.26
C ASN A 215 8.99 9.75 16.08
N GLY A 216 9.51 8.65 15.58
CA GLY A 216 10.40 8.63 14.42
C GLY A 216 9.73 9.18 13.15
N ILE A 217 8.49 8.78 12.88
CA ILE A 217 7.70 9.30 11.77
C ILE A 217 7.44 10.81 11.95
N TRP A 218 6.95 11.22 13.12
CA TRP A 218 6.63 12.61 13.41
C TRP A 218 7.85 13.54 13.31
N GLN A 219 9.01 13.09 13.79
CA GLN A 219 10.27 13.83 13.65
C GLN A 219 10.65 14.04 12.19
N ASN A 220 10.45 13.04 11.32
CA ASN A 220 10.72 13.18 9.88
C ASN A 220 9.73 14.16 9.21
N ILE A 221 8.44 14.13 9.57
CA ILE A 221 7.43 15.06 9.07
C ILE A 221 7.78 16.50 9.47
N THR A 222 7.98 16.74 10.77
CA THR A 222 8.27 18.08 11.30
C THR A 222 9.58 18.62 10.76
N LYS A 223 10.62 17.79 10.62
CA LYS A 223 11.89 18.17 9.98
C LYS A 223 11.66 18.59 8.52
N GLY A 224 10.92 17.81 7.73
CA GLY A 224 10.65 18.12 6.34
C GLY A 224 9.88 19.44 6.17
N VAL A 225 8.87 19.69 7.00
CA VAL A 225 8.14 20.97 7.00
C VAL A 225 9.03 22.12 7.48
N SER A 226 9.82 21.91 8.52
CA SER A 226 10.77 22.90 9.04
C SER A 226 11.76 23.37 7.97
N GLU A 227 12.34 22.43 7.23
CA GLU A 227 13.28 22.73 6.15
C GLU A 227 12.64 23.55 5.02
N SER A 228 11.38 23.28 4.67
CA SER A 228 10.67 23.97 3.59
C SER A 228 10.08 25.30 4.02
N ARG A 229 9.43 25.37 5.17
CA ARG A 229 8.70 26.56 5.64
C ARG A 229 9.56 27.48 6.54
N LYS A 230 10.78 27.06 6.89
CA LYS A 230 11.69 27.81 7.78
C LYS A 230 11.07 28.07 9.16
N ILE A 231 10.28 27.11 9.66
CA ILE A 231 9.69 27.11 10.99
C ILE A 231 10.46 26.07 11.82
N SER A 232 10.84 26.37 13.06
CA SER A 232 11.58 25.41 13.87
C SER A 232 10.74 24.18 14.21
N VAL A 233 11.39 23.01 14.35
CA VAL A 233 10.71 21.77 14.77
C VAL A 233 10.00 21.96 16.12
N ALA A 234 10.62 22.69 17.06
CA ALA A 234 10.00 23.00 18.36
C ALA A 234 8.70 23.80 18.18
N THR A 235 8.71 24.80 17.30
CA THR A 235 7.53 25.61 17.01
C THR A 235 6.43 24.78 16.34
N LEU A 236 6.79 23.86 15.41
CA LEU A 236 5.81 22.96 14.77
C LEU A 236 5.17 21.99 15.79
N ASN A 237 5.93 21.51 16.78
CA ASN A 237 5.38 20.73 17.88
C ASN A 237 4.42 21.58 18.74
N GLN A 238 4.81 22.81 19.08
CA GLN A 238 3.94 23.71 19.83
C GLN A 238 2.63 23.99 19.08
N TYR A 239 2.67 24.10 17.75
CA TYR A 239 1.46 24.27 16.94
C TYR A 239 0.54 23.03 17.03
N ALA A 240 1.11 21.82 17.00
CA ALA A 240 0.36 20.59 17.17
C ALA A 240 -0.27 20.50 18.57
N ASP A 241 0.50 20.80 19.62
CA ASP A 241 0.04 20.78 21.02
C ASP A 241 -1.05 21.84 21.28
N SER A 242 -1.00 22.97 20.58
CA SER A 242 -1.99 24.05 20.70
C SER A 242 -3.25 23.81 19.84
N LEU A 243 -3.32 22.70 19.12
CA LEU A 243 -4.43 22.34 18.25
C LEU A 243 -4.82 23.47 17.28
N ILE A 244 -3.80 24.01 16.56
CA ILE A 244 -3.99 25.12 15.62
C ILE A 244 -4.97 24.81 14.49
N THR A 245 -5.37 23.56 14.34
CA THR A 245 -6.40 23.12 13.38
C THR A 245 -7.66 23.99 13.43
N PHE A 246 -8.00 24.54 14.58
CA PHE A 246 -9.17 25.42 14.76
C PHE A 246 -8.82 26.93 14.79
N ALA A 247 -7.59 27.29 14.40
CA ALA A 247 -7.22 28.69 14.30
C ALA A 247 -7.96 29.40 13.16
N ALA A 248 -8.11 30.71 13.28
CA ALA A 248 -8.65 31.51 12.18
C ALA A 248 -7.69 31.51 10.98
N PRO A 249 -8.17 31.49 9.72
CA PRO A 249 -7.31 31.35 8.53
C PRO A 249 -6.15 32.37 8.46
N ASN A 250 -6.36 33.61 8.91
CA ASN A 250 -5.32 34.64 8.95
C ASN A 250 -4.18 34.32 9.95
N GLU A 251 -4.44 33.49 10.96
CA GLU A 251 -3.38 33.04 11.88
C GLU A 251 -2.39 32.11 11.17
N TYR A 252 -2.84 31.22 10.28
CA TYR A 252 -1.92 30.34 9.53
C TYR A 252 -0.91 31.14 8.69
N GLN A 253 -1.32 32.29 8.15
CA GLN A 253 -0.39 33.18 7.44
C GLN A 253 0.60 33.84 8.41
N LYS A 254 0.15 34.34 9.58
CA LYS A 254 1.03 34.90 10.61
C LYS A 254 2.01 33.87 11.13
N LEU A 255 1.58 32.61 11.29
CA LEU A 255 2.39 31.47 11.70
C LEU A 255 3.32 30.96 10.57
N LYS A 256 3.29 31.57 9.38
CA LYS A 256 4.07 31.21 8.18
C LYS A 256 3.78 29.81 7.63
N LEU A 257 2.64 29.24 7.99
CA LEU A 257 2.21 27.96 7.45
C LEU A 257 1.76 28.08 5.99
N VAL A 258 1.22 29.24 5.57
CA VAL A 258 0.89 29.58 4.19
C VAL A 258 1.44 30.94 3.80
N ASP A 259 1.59 31.19 2.50
CA ASP A 259 2.10 32.47 1.97
C ASP A 259 0.98 33.51 1.79
N GLY A 260 -0.27 33.09 1.71
CA GLY A 260 -1.41 33.96 1.58
C GLY A 260 -2.74 33.24 1.56
N LEU A 261 -3.80 34.04 1.72
CA LEU A 261 -5.18 33.59 1.65
C LEU A 261 -5.78 34.06 0.34
N LEU A 262 -6.11 33.13 -0.56
CA LEU A 262 -6.62 33.42 -1.90
C LEU A 262 -7.82 32.53 -2.23
N TYR A 263 -8.75 33.04 -3.03
CA TYR A 263 -9.76 32.24 -3.69
C TYR A 263 -9.18 31.59 -4.96
N THR A 264 -9.78 30.53 -5.45
CA THR A 264 -9.33 29.75 -6.63
C THR A 264 -9.09 30.62 -7.87
N ASP A 265 -9.93 31.60 -8.13
CA ASP A 265 -9.76 32.51 -9.27
C ASP A 265 -8.51 33.40 -9.13
N GLN A 266 -8.18 33.80 -7.91
CA GLN A 266 -6.98 34.59 -7.62
C GLN A 266 -5.72 33.74 -7.79
N VAL A 267 -5.75 32.47 -7.36
CA VAL A 267 -4.64 31.53 -7.58
C VAL A 267 -4.43 31.29 -9.07
N LYS A 268 -5.50 31.14 -9.87
CA LYS A 268 -5.40 31.06 -11.34
C LYS A 268 -4.70 32.27 -11.93
N LYS A 269 -4.91 33.47 -11.40
CA LYS A 269 -4.17 34.68 -11.83
C LYS A 269 -2.69 34.61 -11.49
N VAL A 270 -2.34 34.10 -10.32
CA VAL A 270 -0.94 33.87 -9.95
C VAL A 270 -0.27 32.90 -10.94
N VAL A 271 -0.91 31.77 -11.25
CA VAL A 271 -0.38 30.79 -12.22
C VAL A 271 -0.24 31.42 -13.61
N LYS A 272 -1.22 32.17 -14.09
CA LYS A 272 -1.14 32.90 -15.39
C LYS A 272 0.04 33.87 -15.42
N LYS A 273 0.28 34.59 -14.32
CA LYS A 273 1.43 35.48 -14.18
C LYS A 273 2.77 34.72 -14.25
N LEU A 274 2.86 33.57 -13.59
CA LEU A 274 4.06 32.72 -13.67
C LEU A 274 4.31 32.16 -15.07
N LEU A 275 3.23 31.89 -15.82
CA LEU A 275 3.29 31.44 -17.21
C LEU A 275 3.53 32.58 -18.21
N ASN A 276 3.48 33.83 -17.78
CA ASN A 276 3.53 35.03 -18.61
C ASN A 276 2.46 35.02 -19.74
N ILE A 277 1.22 34.66 -19.38
CA ILE A 277 0.07 34.66 -20.30
C ILE A 277 -0.99 35.68 -19.85
N GLU A 278 -1.74 36.20 -20.83
CA GLU A 278 -2.83 37.13 -20.58
C GLU A 278 -3.94 36.52 -19.71
N GLU A 279 -4.61 37.34 -18.90
CA GLU A 279 -5.69 36.87 -18.02
C GLU A 279 -6.85 36.18 -18.76
N LYS A 280 -7.12 36.53 -20.03
CA LYS A 280 -8.17 35.94 -20.87
C LYS A 280 -7.79 34.54 -21.41
N LYS A 281 -6.52 34.21 -21.49
CA LYS A 281 -6.06 32.91 -22.02
C LYS A 281 -6.31 31.78 -21.02
N ARG A 282 -6.62 30.60 -21.54
CA ARG A 282 -6.72 29.38 -20.72
C ARG A 282 -5.32 28.86 -20.37
N ILE A 283 -5.18 28.30 -19.18
CA ILE A 283 -3.98 27.59 -18.77
C ILE A 283 -4.00 26.21 -19.43
N ASN A 284 -2.94 25.86 -20.16
CA ASN A 284 -2.75 24.49 -20.65
C ASN A 284 -2.41 23.61 -19.45
N GLN A 285 -3.21 22.60 -19.18
CA GLN A 285 -3.02 21.66 -18.10
C GLN A 285 -2.68 20.29 -18.66
N VAL A 286 -1.86 19.55 -17.91
CA VAL A 286 -1.50 18.15 -18.14
C VAL A 286 -1.74 17.42 -16.83
N SER A 287 -2.34 16.26 -16.86
CA SER A 287 -2.55 15.40 -15.70
C SER A 287 -1.46 14.32 -15.58
N LEU A 288 -1.43 13.60 -14.46
CA LEU A 288 -0.56 12.41 -14.31
C LEU A 288 -0.93 11.34 -15.34
N THR A 289 -2.21 11.17 -15.63
CA THR A 289 -2.71 10.22 -16.64
C THR A 289 -2.22 10.56 -18.05
N ASP A 290 -2.20 11.86 -18.42
CA ASP A 290 -1.67 12.31 -19.71
C ASP A 290 -0.17 11.98 -19.85
N LEU A 291 0.58 12.03 -18.74
CA LEU A 291 2.01 11.72 -18.73
C LEU A 291 2.30 10.22 -18.70
N LYS A 292 1.37 9.39 -18.26
CA LYS A 292 1.51 7.93 -18.25
C LYS A 292 1.69 7.37 -19.67
N GLY A 293 0.94 7.90 -20.63
CA GLY A 293 1.00 7.50 -22.05
C GLY A 293 2.19 8.06 -22.83
N ILE A 294 3.15 8.73 -22.18
CA ILE A 294 4.37 9.20 -22.82
C ILE A 294 5.48 8.23 -22.48
N ASP A 295 6.05 7.60 -23.50
CA ASP A 295 7.20 6.72 -23.32
C ASP A 295 8.38 7.53 -22.77
N ASP A 296 9.11 6.96 -21.83
CA ASP A 296 10.42 7.47 -21.47
C ASP A 296 11.34 7.25 -22.68
N GLU A 297 12.07 8.29 -23.10
CA GLU A 297 13.02 8.24 -24.24
C GLU A 297 14.30 7.44 -23.90
N ASP A 298 14.28 6.67 -22.82
CA ASP A 298 15.44 5.93 -22.36
C ASP A 298 15.61 4.65 -23.19
N ASP A 299 16.42 4.74 -24.22
CA ASP A 299 17.05 3.59 -24.86
C ASP A 299 18.07 2.99 -23.88
N GLY A 300 18.11 1.67 -23.76
CA GLY A 300 19.07 0.98 -22.91
C GLY A 300 18.57 -0.36 -22.40
N GLU A 301 19.31 -0.94 -21.48
CA GLU A 301 19.02 -2.25 -20.90
C GLU A 301 17.89 -2.16 -19.86
N GLU A 302 17.08 -3.19 -19.75
CA GLU A 302 15.91 -3.19 -18.86
C GLU A 302 16.28 -3.49 -17.41
N ILE A 303 15.69 -2.70 -16.48
CA ILE A 303 15.60 -2.99 -15.05
C ILE A 303 14.15 -3.27 -14.73
N ALA A 304 13.83 -4.50 -14.34
CA ALA A 304 12.49 -4.87 -13.92
C ALA A 304 12.20 -4.31 -12.51
N VAL A 305 11.08 -3.59 -12.36
CA VAL A 305 10.56 -3.15 -11.08
C VAL A 305 9.34 -4.01 -10.74
N TYR A 306 9.53 -4.98 -9.84
CA TYR A 306 8.48 -5.90 -9.43
C TYR A 306 7.79 -5.40 -8.17
N TYR A 307 6.49 -5.12 -8.27
CA TYR A 307 5.66 -4.62 -7.17
C TYR A 307 5.02 -5.76 -6.38
N ALA A 308 5.46 -5.96 -5.15
CA ALA A 308 4.92 -6.93 -4.20
C ALA A 308 4.27 -6.18 -3.03
N TYR A 309 2.94 -5.99 -3.06
CA TYR A 309 2.22 -5.25 -2.04
C TYR A 309 0.97 -6.01 -1.54
N GLY A 310 0.60 -5.78 -0.28
CA GLY A 310 -0.49 -6.49 0.38
C GLY A 310 -0.04 -7.64 1.28
N ASN A 311 -0.96 -8.54 1.62
CA ASN A 311 -0.70 -9.69 2.48
C ASN A 311 -0.04 -10.83 1.70
N ILE A 312 0.93 -11.51 2.33
CA ILE A 312 1.59 -12.69 1.75
C ILE A 312 0.73 -13.93 2.00
N VAL A 313 0.35 -14.63 0.92
CA VAL A 313 -0.51 -15.81 0.93
C VAL A 313 0.10 -16.96 0.12
N ASP A 314 -0.40 -18.18 0.30
CA ASP A 314 0.05 -19.38 -0.42
C ASP A 314 -1.08 -19.95 -1.28
N GLY A 315 -1.18 -19.49 -2.52
CA GLY A 315 -1.95 -20.11 -3.61
C GLY A 315 -3.46 -20.32 -3.43
N ASN A 316 -3.99 -19.99 -2.29
CA ASN A 316 -5.42 -19.99 -2.10
C ASN A 316 -5.95 -18.64 -2.57
N ALA A 317 -6.70 -18.66 -3.65
CA ALA A 317 -7.48 -17.51 -4.06
C ALA A 317 -8.13 -16.88 -2.83
N PRO A 318 -8.10 -15.56 -2.72
CA PRO A 318 -8.78 -14.89 -1.64
C PRO A 318 -10.19 -15.48 -1.54
N GLY A 319 -10.56 -15.87 -0.34
CA GLY A 319 -11.96 -16.22 -0.09
C GLY A 319 -12.83 -15.05 -0.57
N MET A 320 -14.09 -15.31 -0.89
CA MET A 320 -15.07 -14.34 -1.43
C MET A 320 -15.04 -12.91 -0.79
N PHE A 321 -14.16 -12.66 0.17
CA PHE A 321 -14.12 -11.47 1.03
C PHE A 321 -12.70 -10.94 1.32
N SER A 322 -11.62 -11.42 0.68
CA SER A 322 -10.33 -10.77 0.84
C SER A 322 -10.31 -9.51 -0.02
N GLN A 323 -10.30 -8.37 0.63
CA GLN A 323 -10.15 -7.08 -0.02
C GLN A 323 -8.67 -6.71 -0.16
N GLY A 324 -8.30 -6.18 -1.32
CA GLY A 324 -6.98 -5.65 -1.60
C GLY A 324 -6.07 -6.62 -2.36
N HIS A 325 -4.95 -6.08 -2.79
CA HIS A 325 -3.92 -6.81 -3.52
C HIS A 325 -3.21 -7.82 -2.60
N LEU A 326 -2.83 -8.97 -3.14
CA LEU A 326 -2.17 -10.05 -2.42
C LEU A 326 -0.81 -10.38 -3.06
N ILE A 327 0.12 -10.76 -2.22
CA ILE A 327 1.39 -11.36 -2.63
C ILE A 327 1.20 -12.88 -2.59
N ASP A 328 0.70 -13.45 -3.69
CA ASP A 328 0.55 -14.89 -3.81
C ASP A 328 1.89 -15.54 -4.14
N ALA A 329 2.37 -16.41 -3.27
CA ALA A 329 3.67 -17.04 -3.44
C ALA A 329 3.80 -17.84 -4.73
N GLN A 330 2.73 -18.49 -5.20
CA GLN A 330 2.78 -19.29 -6.43
C GLN A 330 2.93 -18.40 -7.65
N VAL A 331 2.21 -17.25 -7.68
CA VAL A 331 2.32 -16.26 -8.75
C VAL A 331 3.69 -15.59 -8.72
N VAL A 332 4.11 -15.07 -7.55
CA VAL A 332 5.38 -14.35 -7.41
C VAL A 332 6.58 -15.25 -7.72
N CYS A 333 6.57 -16.52 -7.28
CA CYS A 333 7.66 -17.44 -7.60
C CYS A 333 7.76 -17.70 -9.10
N LYS A 334 6.63 -17.83 -9.80
CA LYS A 334 6.61 -18.00 -11.26
C LYS A 334 7.12 -16.73 -11.97
N ASP A 335 6.62 -15.56 -11.58
CA ASP A 335 7.05 -14.29 -12.18
C ASP A 335 8.56 -14.07 -12.00
N ILE A 336 9.11 -14.37 -10.81
CA ILE A 336 10.55 -14.31 -10.54
C ILE A 336 11.31 -15.31 -11.44
N GLU A 337 10.78 -16.52 -11.64
CA GLU A 337 11.39 -17.51 -12.54
C GLU A 337 11.42 -17.01 -13.99
N ASP A 338 10.35 -16.34 -14.44
CA ASP A 338 10.28 -15.75 -15.77
C ASP A 338 11.29 -14.58 -15.90
N LEU A 339 11.37 -13.70 -14.90
CA LEU A 339 12.39 -12.64 -14.84
C LEU A 339 13.83 -13.20 -14.82
N MET A 340 14.07 -14.37 -14.22
CA MET A 340 15.38 -15.03 -14.26
C MET A 340 15.78 -15.44 -15.68
N LYS A 341 14.82 -15.92 -16.47
CA LYS A 341 15.03 -16.45 -17.84
C LYS A 341 15.09 -15.34 -18.89
N ASP A 342 14.47 -14.20 -18.62
CA ASP A 342 14.43 -13.08 -19.54
C ASP A 342 15.82 -12.48 -19.73
N LYS A 343 16.31 -12.46 -20.97
CA LYS A 343 17.66 -11.97 -21.30
C LYS A 343 17.73 -10.44 -21.39
N ASP A 344 16.61 -9.77 -21.58
CA ASP A 344 16.55 -8.32 -21.70
C ASP A 344 16.64 -7.66 -20.32
N VAL A 345 16.06 -8.28 -19.30
CA VAL A 345 16.15 -7.84 -17.90
C VAL A 345 17.55 -8.08 -17.33
N LYS A 346 18.24 -7.02 -16.94
CA LYS A 346 19.61 -7.08 -16.38
C LYS A 346 19.69 -6.98 -14.87
N ALA A 347 18.69 -6.41 -14.23
CA ALA A 347 18.57 -6.31 -12.77
C ALA A 347 17.11 -6.27 -12.34
N VAL A 348 16.84 -6.61 -11.10
CA VAL A 348 15.47 -6.58 -10.55
C VAL A 348 15.43 -5.71 -9.30
N VAL A 349 14.49 -4.78 -9.27
CA VAL A 349 14.10 -4.03 -8.08
C VAL A 349 12.80 -4.62 -7.56
N LEU A 350 12.83 -5.17 -6.35
CA LEU A 350 11.62 -5.65 -5.67
C LEU A 350 11.05 -4.51 -4.82
N ARG A 351 9.94 -3.92 -5.25
CA ARG A 351 9.20 -2.93 -4.49
C ARG A 351 8.24 -3.65 -3.54
N ILE A 352 8.56 -3.64 -2.23
CA ILE A 352 7.83 -4.41 -1.22
C ILE A 352 7.05 -3.44 -0.32
N ASN A 353 5.71 -3.60 -0.28
CA ASN A 353 4.83 -2.88 0.65
C ASN A 353 3.90 -3.89 1.34
N SER A 354 4.40 -4.57 2.38
CA SER A 354 3.74 -5.69 3.05
C SER A 354 4.03 -5.75 4.54
N GLY A 355 2.99 -5.96 5.35
CA GLY A 355 3.10 -6.28 6.77
C GLY A 355 3.46 -7.75 7.04
N GLY A 356 3.62 -8.56 5.99
CA GLY A 356 3.86 -9.99 6.06
C GLY A 356 2.61 -10.83 5.79
N GLY A 357 2.58 -12.07 6.31
CA GLY A 357 1.50 -13.02 6.11
C GLY A 357 1.96 -14.44 6.40
N SER A 358 1.65 -15.38 5.51
CA SER A 358 2.04 -16.78 5.62
C SER A 358 3.56 -16.94 5.71
N ALA A 359 4.02 -17.59 6.79
CA ALA A 359 5.44 -17.87 6.97
C ALA A 359 5.96 -18.87 5.90
N TYR A 360 5.12 -19.84 5.51
CA TYR A 360 5.45 -20.78 4.45
C TYR A 360 5.59 -20.09 3.10
N ALA A 361 4.63 -19.26 2.72
CA ALA A 361 4.68 -18.50 1.48
C ALA A 361 5.91 -17.59 1.41
N SER A 362 6.24 -16.93 2.54
CA SER A 362 7.43 -16.07 2.63
C SER A 362 8.72 -16.87 2.41
N GLU A 363 8.82 -18.12 2.89
CA GLU A 363 9.98 -18.97 2.65
C GLU A 363 10.09 -19.39 1.17
N GLN A 364 8.96 -19.68 0.49
CA GLN A 364 8.98 -20.01 -0.94
C GLN A 364 9.49 -18.83 -1.77
N ILE A 365 8.97 -17.64 -1.52
CA ILE A 365 9.40 -16.41 -2.21
C ILE A 365 10.88 -16.11 -1.88
N TRP A 366 11.27 -16.23 -0.60
CA TRP A 366 12.67 -16.05 -0.18
C TRP A 366 13.62 -16.93 -0.98
N HIS A 367 13.28 -18.23 -1.12
CA HIS A 367 14.08 -19.18 -1.89
C HIS A 367 14.23 -18.74 -3.34
N GLN A 368 13.13 -18.33 -3.97
CA GLN A 368 13.15 -17.90 -5.37
C GLN A 368 13.97 -16.62 -5.58
N ILE A 369 13.94 -15.68 -4.60
CA ILE A 369 14.79 -14.48 -4.63
C ILE A 369 16.27 -14.85 -4.48
N VAL A 370 16.61 -15.85 -3.66
CA VAL A 370 17.99 -16.37 -3.55
C VAL A 370 18.48 -16.96 -4.89
N GLU A 371 17.61 -17.67 -5.61
CA GLU A 371 17.97 -18.20 -6.94
C GLU A 371 18.12 -17.06 -7.97
N LEU A 372 17.18 -16.12 -8.00
CA LEU A 372 17.29 -14.93 -8.87
C LEU A 372 18.62 -14.16 -8.65
N LYS A 373 18.99 -13.99 -7.39
CA LYS A 373 20.22 -13.28 -7.00
C LYS A 373 21.50 -13.92 -7.54
N LYS A 374 21.51 -15.23 -7.87
CA LYS A 374 22.66 -15.92 -8.45
C LYS A 374 22.93 -15.48 -9.90
N VAL A 375 21.89 -15.01 -10.59
CA VAL A 375 21.95 -14.70 -12.03
C VAL A 375 21.79 -13.21 -12.33
N LYS A 376 21.08 -12.46 -11.48
CA LYS A 376 20.83 -11.01 -11.66
C LYS A 376 20.96 -10.28 -10.33
N PRO A 377 21.46 -9.04 -10.30
CA PRO A 377 21.39 -8.20 -9.11
C PRO A 377 19.95 -7.97 -8.68
N VAL A 378 19.70 -8.11 -7.37
CA VAL A 378 18.38 -7.87 -6.74
C VAL A 378 18.52 -6.77 -5.71
N VAL A 379 17.75 -5.69 -5.88
CA VAL A 379 17.67 -4.59 -4.92
C VAL A 379 16.24 -4.51 -4.40
N VAL A 380 16.08 -4.36 -3.09
CA VAL A 380 14.77 -4.14 -2.48
C VAL A 380 14.55 -2.64 -2.28
N SER A 381 13.37 -2.16 -2.68
CA SER A 381 12.81 -0.86 -2.31
C SER A 381 11.63 -1.08 -1.39
N MET A 382 11.75 -0.71 -0.12
CA MET A 382 10.67 -0.82 0.83
C MET A 382 9.68 0.34 0.68
N GLY A 383 8.37 0.02 0.65
CA GLY A 383 7.27 0.97 0.66
C GLY A 383 6.92 1.47 2.05
N GLY A 384 5.63 1.65 2.32
CA GLY A 384 5.13 2.02 3.64
C GLY A 384 5.53 1.03 4.71
N MET A 385 5.54 -0.23 4.33
CA MET A 385 5.84 -1.34 5.22
C MET A 385 6.57 -2.46 4.47
N ALA A 386 7.62 -3.00 5.08
CA ALA A 386 8.25 -4.25 4.66
C ALA A 386 8.68 -4.99 5.93
N ALA A 387 7.70 -5.58 6.63
CA ALA A 387 7.88 -6.11 7.96
C ALA A 387 7.49 -7.59 8.03
N SER A 388 8.07 -8.32 8.97
CA SER A 388 7.78 -9.74 9.20
C SER A 388 7.99 -10.57 7.93
N GLY A 389 6.98 -11.18 7.32
CA GLY A 389 7.07 -11.85 6.02
C GLY A 389 7.62 -10.94 4.92
N GLY A 390 7.25 -9.64 4.93
CA GLY A 390 7.81 -8.64 4.02
C GLY A 390 9.31 -8.41 4.22
N TYR A 391 9.79 -8.43 5.46
CA TYR A 391 11.23 -8.40 5.73
C TYR A 391 11.91 -9.74 5.40
N TYR A 392 11.22 -10.86 5.61
CA TYR A 392 11.70 -12.19 5.27
C TYR A 392 12.13 -12.29 3.80
N ILE A 393 11.25 -11.83 2.91
CA ILE A 393 11.51 -11.81 1.46
C ILE A 393 12.49 -10.71 1.04
N SER A 394 12.66 -9.66 1.86
CA SER A 394 13.64 -8.59 1.63
C SER A 394 15.07 -8.98 1.98
N ALA A 395 15.23 -9.77 3.04
CA ALA A 395 16.52 -10.05 3.68
C ALA A 395 17.61 -10.63 2.74
N PRO A 396 17.31 -11.46 1.71
CA PRO A 396 18.32 -12.05 0.83
C PRO A 396 18.87 -11.08 -0.23
N ALA A 397 18.26 -9.91 -0.46
CA ALA A 397 18.64 -8.97 -1.52
C ALA A 397 20.13 -8.55 -1.46
N ASN A 398 20.67 -8.10 -2.58
CA ASN A 398 22.03 -7.53 -2.64
C ASN A 398 22.10 -6.19 -1.91
N TRP A 399 21.01 -5.42 -1.91
CA TRP A 399 20.90 -4.10 -1.29
C TRP A 399 19.46 -3.82 -0.91
N ILE A 400 19.24 -3.17 0.22
CA ILE A 400 17.90 -2.80 0.72
C ILE A 400 17.85 -1.29 0.92
N VAL A 401 16.89 -0.65 0.27
CA VAL A 401 16.60 0.79 0.38
C VAL A 401 15.25 0.97 1.05
N ALA A 402 15.15 1.87 2.02
CA ALA A 402 13.91 2.21 2.71
C ALA A 402 13.79 3.72 2.94
N GLU A 403 12.56 4.25 2.90
CA GLU A 403 12.33 5.60 3.38
C GLU A 403 12.55 5.68 4.91
N PRO A 404 13.01 6.81 5.46
CA PRO A 404 13.19 6.96 6.91
C PRO A 404 11.95 6.56 7.73
N THR A 405 10.76 6.76 7.18
CA THR A 405 9.45 6.50 7.81
C THR A 405 8.85 5.13 7.48
N THR A 406 9.49 4.32 6.66
CA THR A 406 9.10 2.91 6.41
C THR A 406 9.04 2.14 7.72
N LEU A 407 8.02 1.29 7.91
CA LEU A 407 7.99 0.32 9.02
C LEU A 407 8.55 -1.02 8.56
N THR A 408 9.55 -1.55 9.30
CA THR A 408 10.24 -2.78 8.91
C THR A 408 10.67 -3.60 10.12
N GLY A 409 11.41 -4.69 9.90
CA GLY A 409 11.81 -5.62 10.96
C GLY A 409 10.69 -6.60 11.29
N SER A 410 10.14 -6.55 12.50
CA SER A 410 9.14 -7.51 13.01
C SER A 410 9.56 -8.98 12.80
N ILE A 411 10.87 -9.26 12.98
CA ILE A 411 11.46 -10.59 12.81
C ILE A 411 10.96 -11.49 13.95
N GLY A 412 9.89 -12.24 13.66
CA GLY A 412 9.19 -13.08 14.62
C GLY A 412 8.02 -13.80 13.97
N ILE A 413 7.60 -14.90 14.59
CA ILE A 413 6.52 -15.76 14.09
C ILE A 413 5.51 -15.99 15.21
N PHE A 414 4.25 -16.15 14.85
CA PHE A 414 3.19 -16.59 15.74
C PHE A 414 2.21 -17.52 15.02
N GLY A 415 1.50 -18.32 15.79
CA GLY A 415 0.30 -19.05 15.38
C GLY A 415 -0.89 -18.59 16.21
N MET A 416 -2.04 -18.41 15.58
CA MET A 416 -3.26 -17.99 16.23
C MET A 416 -4.43 -18.88 15.78
N PHE A 417 -5.17 -19.43 16.73
CA PHE A 417 -6.18 -20.44 16.51
C PHE A 417 -7.44 -20.09 17.28
N PRO A 418 -8.61 -20.00 16.64
CA PRO A 418 -9.86 -19.78 17.35
C PRO A 418 -10.32 -21.05 18.08
N ASP A 419 -10.73 -20.90 19.33
CA ASP A 419 -11.55 -21.87 20.07
C ASP A 419 -12.99 -21.35 20.01
N LEU A 420 -13.84 -22.07 19.30
CA LEU A 420 -15.27 -21.78 19.13
C LEU A 420 -16.15 -22.62 20.06
N GLY A 421 -15.56 -23.36 21.00
CA GLY A 421 -16.27 -24.28 21.90
C GLY A 421 -17.38 -23.58 22.67
N GLY A 422 -17.13 -22.40 23.22
CA GLY A 422 -18.14 -21.60 23.92
C GLY A 422 -19.26 -21.11 22.99
N LEU A 423 -18.91 -20.65 21.78
CA LEU A 423 -19.91 -20.27 20.77
C LEU A 423 -20.84 -21.43 20.44
N TYR A 424 -20.29 -22.59 20.14
CA TYR A 424 -21.08 -23.76 19.78
C TYR A 424 -21.88 -24.32 20.95
N SER A 425 -21.25 -24.53 22.10
CA SER A 425 -21.88 -25.24 23.23
C SER A 425 -22.78 -24.33 24.06
N GLU A 426 -22.33 -23.11 24.39
CA GLU A 426 -23.04 -22.22 25.30
C GLU A 426 -24.06 -21.30 24.59
N LYS A 427 -23.68 -20.81 23.39
CA LYS A 427 -24.53 -19.87 22.64
C LYS A 427 -25.51 -20.58 21.69
N LEU A 428 -25.03 -21.61 20.99
CA LEU A 428 -25.82 -22.33 19.98
C LEU A 428 -26.41 -23.65 20.51
N GLY A 429 -26.02 -24.10 21.71
CA GLY A 429 -26.55 -25.31 22.34
C GLY A 429 -26.11 -26.62 21.67
N LEU A 430 -25.06 -26.59 20.79
CA LEU A 430 -24.56 -27.76 20.12
C LEU A 430 -23.78 -28.66 21.09
N LYS A 431 -23.87 -29.95 20.89
CA LYS A 431 -23.11 -30.95 21.64
C LYS A 431 -22.21 -31.72 20.71
N PHE A 432 -21.00 -32.03 21.18
CA PHE A 432 -20.00 -32.77 20.44
C PHE A 432 -19.65 -34.06 21.18
N ASP A 433 -19.54 -35.13 20.43
CA ASP A 433 -19.02 -36.42 20.90
C ASP A 433 -17.81 -36.79 20.02
N GLU A 434 -16.87 -37.51 20.57
CA GLU A 434 -15.59 -37.74 19.91
C GLU A 434 -15.15 -39.22 20.03
N VAL A 435 -14.93 -39.82 18.86
CA VAL A 435 -14.28 -41.15 18.77
C VAL A 435 -12.94 -40.97 18.04
N LYS A 436 -11.88 -41.50 18.61
CA LYS A 436 -10.51 -41.35 18.09
C LYS A 436 -9.82 -42.69 17.90
N THR A 437 -9.10 -42.84 16.80
CA THR A 437 -8.19 -43.96 16.58
C THR A 437 -6.84 -43.76 17.29
N ASN A 438 -6.40 -42.51 17.42
CA ASN A 438 -5.13 -42.11 17.99
C ASN A 438 -5.30 -40.90 18.91
N LYS A 439 -4.40 -40.72 19.87
CA LYS A 439 -4.46 -39.67 20.90
C LYS A 439 -4.72 -38.29 20.35
N ASN A 440 -4.04 -37.92 19.27
CA ASN A 440 -4.09 -36.56 18.68
C ASN A 440 -4.96 -36.49 17.42
N ALA A 441 -5.84 -37.45 17.16
CA ALA A 441 -6.66 -37.48 15.94
C ALA A 441 -7.60 -36.27 15.79
N ALA A 442 -8.00 -35.64 16.90
CA ALA A 442 -8.82 -34.43 16.92
C ALA A 442 -8.00 -33.14 17.13
N PHE A 443 -6.70 -33.18 16.87
CA PHE A 443 -5.87 -31.95 16.86
C PHE A 443 -6.39 -30.96 15.85
N GLY A 444 -6.47 -29.68 16.25
CA GLY A 444 -7.00 -28.61 15.40
C GLY A 444 -8.52 -28.47 15.39
N SER A 445 -9.27 -29.28 16.18
CA SER A 445 -10.70 -29.06 16.37
C SER A 445 -10.94 -27.69 17.00
N MET A 446 -11.83 -26.89 16.39
CA MET A 446 -12.24 -25.59 16.93
C MET A 446 -13.33 -25.72 18.02
N THR A 447 -13.78 -26.94 18.35
CA THR A 447 -14.87 -27.17 19.31
C THR A 447 -14.40 -27.20 20.75
N ARG A 448 -13.11 -27.16 20.98
CA ARG A 448 -12.45 -27.16 22.29
C ARG A 448 -11.09 -26.47 22.25
N PRO A 449 -10.57 -26.01 23.40
CA PRO A 449 -9.21 -25.52 23.46
C PRO A 449 -8.19 -26.65 23.21
N PHE A 450 -6.99 -26.28 22.78
CA PHE A 450 -5.85 -27.20 22.75
C PHE A 450 -5.51 -27.70 24.14
N THR A 451 -5.16 -28.97 24.25
CA THR A 451 -4.55 -29.51 25.47
C THR A 451 -3.15 -28.91 25.68
N PRO A 452 -2.60 -28.91 26.90
CA PRO A 452 -1.25 -28.44 27.15
C PRO A 452 -0.19 -29.13 26.27
N GLU A 453 -0.39 -30.41 25.96
CA GLU A 453 0.51 -31.18 25.09
C GLU A 453 0.39 -30.72 23.63
N GLU A 454 -0.83 -30.54 23.12
CA GLU A 454 -1.06 -30.00 21.76
C GLU A 454 -0.44 -28.62 21.62
N MET A 455 -0.61 -27.76 22.62
CA MET A 455 -0.02 -26.41 22.64
C MET A 455 1.52 -26.51 22.61
N SER A 456 2.13 -27.43 23.36
CA SER A 456 3.58 -27.62 23.35
C SER A 456 4.14 -28.05 21.98
N TYR A 457 3.35 -28.79 21.18
CA TYR A 457 3.73 -29.11 19.80
C TYR A 457 3.72 -27.88 18.91
N LEU A 458 2.71 -27.03 19.06
CA LEU A 458 2.61 -25.75 18.33
C LEU A 458 3.75 -24.79 18.69
N GLU A 459 4.04 -24.64 19.97
CA GLU A 459 5.15 -23.81 20.45
C GLU A 459 6.48 -24.25 19.85
N ARG A 460 6.79 -25.55 19.85
CA ARG A 460 8.02 -26.10 19.22
C ARG A 460 8.04 -25.85 17.70
N TYR A 461 6.89 -25.92 17.06
CA TYR A 461 6.80 -25.62 15.63
C TYR A 461 7.09 -24.14 15.36
N ILE A 462 6.51 -23.23 16.14
CA ILE A 462 6.73 -21.80 16.08
C ILE A 462 8.19 -21.43 16.37
N ASP A 463 8.80 -22.02 17.39
CA ASP A 463 10.23 -21.85 17.72
C ASP A 463 11.14 -22.24 16.54
N ARG A 464 10.85 -23.36 15.90
CA ARG A 464 11.59 -23.80 14.71
C ARG A 464 11.47 -22.81 13.57
N GLY A 465 10.26 -22.31 13.30
CA GLY A 465 10.01 -21.28 12.30
C GLY A 465 10.76 -19.99 12.61
N TYR A 466 10.77 -19.56 13.87
CA TYR A 466 11.51 -18.38 14.30
C TYR A 466 13.03 -18.53 14.10
N LYS A 467 13.59 -19.69 14.45
CA LYS A 467 15.01 -20.01 14.19
C LYS A 467 15.32 -19.94 12.70
N THR A 468 14.44 -20.49 11.85
CA THR A 468 14.60 -20.42 10.40
C THR A 468 14.61 -18.96 9.94
N PHE A 469 13.66 -18.13 10.35
CA PHE A 469 13.61 -16.72 9.98
C PHE A 469 14.90 -15.98 10.38
N LYS A 470 15.36 -16.15 11.64
CA LYS A 470 16.62 -15.54 12.09
C LYS A 470 17.82 -15.96 11.22
N ASN A 471 17.90 -17.25 10.87
CA ASN A 471 18.97 -17.74 10.00
C ASN A 471 18.91 -17.13 8.60
N ARG A 472 17.72 -16.93 8.02
CA ARG A 472 17.56 -16.25 6.73
C ARG A 472 18.05 -14.80 6.79
N VAL A 473 17.71 -14.10 7.87
CA VAL A 473 18.21 -12.74 8.12
C VAL A 473 19.72 -12.73 8.33
N ALA A 474 20.26 -13.63 9.16
CA ALA A 474 21.69 -13.74 9.42
C ALA A 474 22.51 -13.94 8.13
N GLN A 475 22.05 -14.84 7.27
CA GLN A 475 22.66 -15.10 5.96
C GLN A 475 22.59 -13.89 5.03
N GLY A 476 21.39 -13.30 4.89
CA GLY A 476 21.15 -12.19 3.98
C GLY A 476 21.86 -10.92 4.41
N ARG A 477 21.90 -10.63 5.71
CA ARG A 477 22.50 -9.41 6.28
C ARG A 477 23.94 -9.61 6.77
N LYS A 478 24.51 -10.81 6.60
CA LYS A 478 25.87 -11.14 7.04
C LYS A 478 26.09 -10.86 8.53
N MET A 479 25.12 -11.23 9.35
CA MET A 479 25.12 -11.10 10.80
C MET A 479 25.27 -12.47 11.48
N SER A 480 25.77 -12.51 12.72
CA SER A 480 25.65 -13.72 13.54
C SER A 480 24.21 -13.89 14.04
N GLU A 481 23.81 -15.13 14.36
CA GLU A 481 22.48 -15.39 14.93
C GLU A 481 22.24 -14.62 16.23
N ALA A 482 23.27 -14.43 17.05
CA ALA A 482 23.18 -13.63 18.28
C ALA A 482 22.95 -12.15 18.00
N GLN A 483 23.57 -11.59 16.95
CA GLN A 483 23.31 -10.21 16.53
C GLN A 483 21.86 -10.06 16.04
N VAL A 484 21.36 -11.03 15.26
CA VAL A 484 19.97 -11.02 14.81
C VAL A 484 19.02 -11.16 15.99
N GLU A 485 19.28 -12.04 16.96
CA GLU A 485 18.42 -12.20 18.14
C GLU A 485 18.22 -10.90 18.90
N ASN A 486 19.29 -10.12 19.08
CA ASN A 486 19.26 -8.84 19.82
C ASN A 486 18.37 -7.78 19.15
N ILE A 487 18.14 -7.87 17.85
CA ILE A 487 17.32 -6.93 17.06
C ILE A 487 16.03 -7.55 16.53
N ALA A 488 15.80 -8.82 16.80
CA ALA A 488 14.62 -9.57 16.35
C ALA A 488 13.47 -9.50 17.37
N GLN A 489 13.02 -10.64 17.86
CA GLN A 489 11.94 -10.79 18.84
C GLN A 489 10.62 -10.09 18.44
N GLY A 490 10.39 -9.93 17.12
CA GLY A 490 9.21 -9.28 16.60
C GLY A 490 9.25 -7.75 16.63
N HIS A 491 10.38 -7.12 16.97
CA HIS A 491 10.50 -5.67 17.09
C HIS A 491 10.33 -4.95 15.74
N VAL A 492 9.46 -3.93 15.71
CA VAL A 492 9.20 -3.05 14.56
C VAL A 492 10.08 -1.81 14.66
N TYR A 493 10.73 -1.46 13.56
CA TYR A 493 11.61 -0.31 13.44
C TYR A 493 11.13 0.65 12.36
N THR A 494 11.45 1.93 12.49
CA THR A 494 11.43 2.84 11.34
C THR A 494 12.58 2.47 10.38
N GLY A 495 12.47 2.85 9.10
CA GLY A 495 13.58 2.67 8.15
C GLY A 495 14.86 3.35 8.62
N GLN A 496 14.72 4.52 9.27
CA GLN A 496 15.86 5.24 9.85
C GLN A 496 16.56 4.45 10.97
N ASP A 497 15.80 3.78 11.84
CA ASP A 497 16.39 2.97 12.92
C ASP A 497 16.89 1.62 12.37
N ALA A 498 16.19 1.03 11.42
CA ALA A 498 16.63 -0.17 10.71
C ALA A 498 17.97 0.02 9.98
N PHE A 499 18.21 1.21 9.44
CA PHE A 499 19.51 1.58 8.86
C PHE A 499 20.64 1.59 9.89
N LYS A 500 20.39 2.13 11.10
CA LYS A 500 21.40 2.17 12.19
C LYS A 500 21.82 0.77 12.64
N ILE A 501 20.87 -0.17 12.64
CA ILE A 501 21.10 -1.57 13.04
C ILE A 501 21.39 -2.51 11.86
N LYS A 502 21.64 -1.97 10.67
CA LYS A 502 22.02 -2.70 9.44
C LYS A 502 20.97 -3.68 8.89
N LEU A 503 19.71 -3.52 9.24
CA LEU A 503 18.60 -4.20 8.57
C LEU A 503 18.29 -3.58 7.20
N VAL A 504 18.66 -2.32 7.00
CA VAL A 504 18.56 -1.55 5.75
C VAL A 504 19.95 -1.04 5.38
N ASP A 505 20.28 -0.98 4.10
CA ASP A 505 21.60 -0.56 3.60
C ASP A 505 21.65 0.92 3.25
N GLU A 506 20.53 1.52 2.84
CA GLU A 506 20.46 2.92 2.41
C GLU A 506 19.08 3.51 2.68
N LEU A 507 19.06 4.81 3.02
CA LEU A 507 17.82 5.56 3.17
C LEU A 507 17.46 6.28 1.86
N GLY A 508 16.20 6.08 1.40
CA GLY A 508 15.65 6.73 0.21
C GLY A 508 14.50 5.96 -0.43
N GLY A 509 14.02 6.47 -1.56
CA GLY A 509 12.91 5.93 -2.31
C GLY A 509 13.33 4.96 -3.42
N ILE A 510 12.35 4.63 -4.27
CA ILE A 510 12.50 3.67 -5.36
C ILE A 510 13.57 4.10 -6.37
N GLU A 511 13.73 5.40 -6.65
CA GLU A 511 14.73 5.92 -7.57
C GLU A 511 16.16 5.56 -7.15
N LYS A 512 16.45 5.59 -5.84
CA LYS A 512 17.74 5.13 -5.32
C LYS A 512 17.95 3.63 -5.48
N ALA A 513 16.88 2.85 -5.32
CA ALA A 513 16.93 1.41 -5.53
C ALA A 513 17.21 1.08 -7.00
N ILE A 514 16.56 1.76 -7.94
CA ILE A 514 16.80 1.63 -9.38
C ILE A 514 18.24 2.01 -9.73
N ALA A 515 18.72 3.17 -9.27
CA ALA A 515 20.09 3.60 -9.51
C ALA A 515 21.12 2.61 -8.93
N LYS A 516 20.80 2.00 -7.76
CA LYS A 516 21.66 0.97 -7.16
C LYS A 516 21.63 -0.32 -7.97
N ALA A 517 20.49 -0.73 -8.51
CA ALA A 517 20.35 -1.89 -9.38
C ALA A 517 21.15 -1.70 -10.67
N ALA A 518 21.02 -0.54 -11.33
CA ALA A 518 21.82 -0.17 -12.49
C ALA A 518 23.32 -0.26 -12.21
N LYS A 519 23.75 0.30 -11.07
CA LYS A 519 25.16 0.24 -10.66
C LYS A 519 25.66 -1.19 -10.42
N LEU A 520 24.86 -2.05 -9.82
CA LEU A 520 25.23 -3.45 -9.56
C LEU A 520 25.29 -4.27 -10.85
N ALA A 521 24.46 -3.93 -11.84
CA ALA A 521 24.46 -4.53 -13.17
C ALA A 521 25.47 -3.86 -14.14
N ASN A 522 26.21 -2.82 -13.72
CA ASN A 522 27.12 -2.03 -14.53
C ASN A 522 26.48 -1.37 -15.76
N LEU A 523 25.21 -0.97 -15.66
CA LEU A 523 24.48 -0.30 -16.74
C LEU A 523 24.80 1.20 -16.75
N LYS A 524 25.01 1.75 -17.94
CA LYS A 524 25.20 3.19 -18.18
C LYS A 524 23.89 3.84 -18.65
N GLU A 525 23.17 3.15 -19.52
CA GLU A 525 21.88 3.54 -20.06
C GLU A 525 20.90 2.42 -19.75
N TYR A 526 19.73 2.75 -19.23
CA TYR A 526 18.71 1.79 -18.84
C TYR A 526 17.33 2.43 -18.83
N HIS A 527 16.34 1.61 -19.05
CA HIS A 527 14.94 1.94 -18.79
C HIS A 527 14.36 1.02 -17.71
N THR A 528 13.19 1.36 -17.20
CA THR A 528 12.49 0.55 -16.19
C THR A 528 11.18 0.03 -16.73
N ALA A 529 10.91 -1.25 -16.51
CA ALA A 529 9.61 -1.86 -16.78
C ALA A 529 8.96 -2.34 -15.48
N SER A 530 7.66 -2.09 -15.35
CA SER A 530 6.91 -2.40 -14.12
C SER A 530 6.26 -3.78 -14.20
N TYR A 531 6.49 -4.60 -13.17
CA TYR A 531 5.94 -5.96 -13.04
C TYR A 531 5.14 -6.14 -11.74
N PRO A 532 4.15 -7.07 -11.68
CA PRO A 532 3.58 -7.70 -12.86
C PRO A 532 2.96 -6.66 -13.80
N VAL A 533 2.93 -6.96 -15.09
CA VAL A 533 2.26 -6.10 -16.06
C VAL A 533 0.79 -5.99 -15.66
N PRO A 534 0.21 -4.78 -15.59
CA PRO A 534 -1.19 -4.62 -15.24
C PRO A 534 -2.08 -5.48 -16.16
N VAL A 535 -2.95 -6.29 -15.54
CA VAL A 535 -3.91 -7.07 -16.31
C VAL A 535 -4.87 -6.09 -16.97
N ASP A 536 -5.03 -6.20 -18.29
CA ASP A 536 -5.97 -5.34 -19.01
C ASP A 536 -7.41 -5.51 -18.47
N TRP A 537 -8.19 -4.45 -18.54
CA TRP A 537 -9.54 -4.39 -17.98
C TRP A 537 -10.48 -5.47 -18.55
N MET A 538 -10.25 -5.92 -19.79
CA MET A 538 -11.06 -6.97 -20.43
C MET A 538 -10.82 -8.32 -19.74
N THR A 539 -9.57 -8.66 -19.47
CA THR A 539 -9.18 -9.86 -18.73
C THR A 539 -9.68 -9.79 -17.27
N GLN A 540 -9.62 -8.61 -16.64
CA GLN A 540 -10.22 -8.39 -15.31
C GLN A 540 -11.74 -8.61 -15.35
N PHE A 541 -12.43 -8.09 -16.36
CA PHE A 541 -13.87 -8.25 -16.54
C PHE A 541 -14.27 -9.73 -16.68
N VAL A 542 -13.56 -10.48 -17.51
CA VAL A 542 -13.80 -11.93 -17.66
C VAL A 542 -13.59 -12.67 -16.33
N ASN A 543 -12.54 -12.32 -15.59
CA ASN A 543 -12.25 -12.89 -14.29
C ASN A 543 -13.31 -12.50 -13.23
N GLN A 544 -13.82 -11.28 -13.25
CA GLN A 544 -14.89 -10.83 -12.35
C GLN A 544 -16.25 -11.44 -12.70
N MET A 545 -16.57 -11.65 -13.99
CA MET A 545 -17.80 -12.34 -14.38
C MET A 545 -17.86 -13.78 -13.88
N THR A 546 -16.71 -14.41 -13.66
CA THR A 546 -16.59 -15.74 -13.07
C THR A 546 -16.63 -15.74 -11.54
N GLN A 547 -16.45 -14.57 -10.89
CA GLN A 547 -16.40 -14.40 -9.43
C GLN A 547 -17.44 -13.36 -8.94
N LYS A 548 -18.74 -13.69 -8.95
CA LYS A 548 -19.78 -12.76 -8.48
C LYS A 548 -19.78 -12.58 -6.97
N ASN A 549 -19.41 -11.39 -6.50
CA ASN A 549 -19.44 -10.96 -5.08
C ASN A 549 -20.76 -10.26 -4.65
N TYR A 550 -21.89 -10.58 -5.24
CA TYR A 550 -23.18 -9.97 -4.90
C TYR A 550 -23.55 -10.08 -3.42
N LEU A 551 -23.20 -11.22 -2.78
CA LEU A 551 -23.44 -11.46 -1.35
C LEU A 551 -22.61 -10.55 -0.44
N ASP A 552 -21.43 -10.14 -0.84
CA ASP A 552 -20.53 -9.34 -0.03
C ASP A 552 -20.98 -7.88 0.04
N GLU A 553 -21.44 -7.31 -1.05
CA GLU A 553 -22.04 -5.96 -1.08
C GLU A 553 -23.32 -5.90 -0.23
N GLN A 554 -24.15 -6.93 -0.28
CA GLN A 554 -25.34 -7.00 0.58
C GLN A 554 -24.96 -7.13 2.06
N LEU A 555 -23.96 -7.94 2.40
CA LEU A 555 -23.45 -8.05 3.76
C LEU A 555 -22.85 -6.73 4.26
N ARG A 556 -22.12 -6.02 3.43
CA ARG A 556 -21.57 -4.71 3.75
C ARG A 556 -22.66 -3.67 4.01
N ALA A 557 -23.65 -3.62 3.14
CA ALA A 557 -24.81 -2.73 3.30
C ALA A 557 -25.64 -3.07 4.55
N THR A 558 -25.77 -4.36 4.88
CA THR A 558 -26.59 -4.84 6.01
C THR A 558 -25.86 -4.68 7.34
N LEU A 559 -24.55 -4.96 7.41
CA LEU A 559 -23.77 -4.95 8.64
C LEU A 559 -23.20 -3.57 8.98
N GLY A 560 -23.09 -2.65 8.00
CA GLY A 560 -22.57 -1.30 8.22
C GLY A 560 -21.24 -1.31 8.98
N ILE A 561 -21.18 -0.64 10.14
CA ILE A 561 -19.98 -0.58 11.00
C ILE A 561 -19.56 -1.94 11.58
N TYR A 562 -20.43 -2.94 11.57
CA TYR A 562 -20.12 -4.31 12.03
C TYR A 562 -19.56 -5.19 10.92
N TYR A 563 -19.49 -4.72 9.69
CA TYR A 563 -18.94 -5.47 8.56
C TYR A 563 -17.46 -5.79 8.77
N GLU A 564 -16.65 -4.82 9.16
CA GLU A 564 -15.20 -5.03 9.38
C GLU A 564 -14.90 -6.03 10.51
N PRO A 565 -15.53 -5.96 11.70
CA PRO A 565 -15.40 -7.02 12.70
C PRO A 565 -15.86 -8.39 12.21
N PHE A 566 -16.91 -8.44 11.39
CA PHE A 566 -17.39 -9.70 10.80
C PHE A 566 -16.40 -10.30 9.80
N THR A 567 -15.87 -9.49 8.90
CA THR A 567 -14.85 -9.93 7.94
C THR A 567 -13.57 -10.37 8.65
N LEU A 568 -13.19 -9.69 9.73
CA LEU A 568 -12.03 -10.07 10.55
C LEU A 568 -12.17 -11.48 11.13
N ILE A 569 -13.35 -11.82 11.68
CA ILE A 569 -13.65 -13.17 12.19
C ILE A 569 -13.63 -14.20 11.06
N LYS A 570 -14.15 -13.85 9.89
CA LYS A 570 -14.18 -14.70 8.71
C LYS A 570 -12.75 -14.92 8.15
N ASP A 571 -11.95 -13.87 8.08
CA ASP A 571 -10.57 -13.92 7.57
C ASP A 571 -9.66 -14.75 8.47
N LEU A 572 -9.96 -14.85 9.77
CA LEU A 572 -9.26 -15.76 10.68
C LEU A 572 -9.38 -17.24 10.25
N ASN A 573 -10.49 -17.63 9.64
CA ASN A 573 -10.68 -18.99 9.11
C ASN A 573 -9.92 -19.23 7.80
N ASN A 574 -9.62 -18.19 7.03
CA ASN A 574 -8.98 -18.29 5.71
C ASN A 574 -7.49 -17.95 5.73
N GLN A 575 -6.95 -17.44 6.84
CA GLN A 575 -5.53 -17.13 6.96
C GLN A 575 -4.74 -18.36 7.36
N ALA A 576 -3.49 -18.45 6.89
CA ALA A 576 -2.56 -19.45 7.41
C ALA A 576 -2.46 -19.29 8.93
N ALA A 577 -2.67 -20.37 9.67
CA ALA A 577 -2.66 -20.34 11.12
C ALA A 577 -1.32 -19.90 11.71
N ILE A 578 -0.23 -20.06 10.93
CA ILE A 578 1.14 -19.70 11.30
C ILE A 578 1.62 -18.58 10.40
N GLN A 579 1.88 -17.42 11.01
CA GLN A 579 2.14 -16.19 10.29
C GLN A 579 3.42 -15.49 10.75
N ALA A 580 4.12 -14.93 9.76
CA ALA A 580 5.11 -13.90 9.91
C ALA A 580 4.44 -12.56 9.52
N ARG A 581 3.81 -11.89 10.47
CA ARG A 581 3.00 -10.70 10.24
C ARG A 581 3.28 -9.63 11.30
N ILE A 582 3.16 -8.36 10.91
CA ILE A 582 3.18 -7.21 11.83
C ILE A 582 1.87 -7.16 12.66
N PRO A 583 1.88 -6.58 13.88
CA PRO A 583 0.73 -6.62 14.80
C PRO A 583 -0.59 -6.12 14.23
N TYR A 584 -0.55 -5.02 13.53
CA TYR A 584 -1.70 -4.37 12.90
C TYR A 584 -1.20 -3.40 11.84
N TYR A 585 -2.06 -3.04 10.89
CA TYR A 585 -1.78 -1.90 10.04
C TYR A 585 -1.98 -0.65 10.90
N PRO A 586 -0.92 0.10 11.25
CA PRO A 586 -1.10 1.27 12.07
C PRO A 586 -1.89 2.30 11.29
N ASN A 587 -3.18 2.43 11.63
CA ASN A 587 -3.97 3.57 11.18
C ASN A 587 -3.46 4.78 11.95
N ILE A 588 -2.43 5.39 11.43
CA ILE A 588 -1.78 6.58 12.01
C ILE A 588 -2.58 7.77 11.49
N LYS A 589 -3.49 8.25 12.36
CA LYS A 589 -4.24 9.48 12.11
C LYS A 589 -3.46 10.69 12.54
#